data_b75d263d2167efd2da13cc4233e502b0
#
_entry.id   b75d263d2167efd2da13cc4233e502b0
#
_cell.length_a   1.000
_cell.length_b   1.000
_cell.length_c   1.000
_cell.angle_alpha   90.00
_cell.angle_beta   90.00
_cell.angle_gamma   90.00
#
_symmetry.space_group_name_H-M   'P 1'
#
loop_
_entity.id
_entity.type
_entity.pdbx_description
1 polymer ?
#
loop_
_entity_poly.entity_id
_entity_poly.type
_entity_poly.pdbx_seq_one_letter_code
_entity_poly.pdbx_strand_id
1 'polypeptide(L)'
;MAHSTNENPVEWPARAVVTAGMPYGNKPLHFGHVGGVFVPADAFARFLRDRIGKDNVRFVSGTDCFGSPINEGYRKLVEAGEFDGSISDYVMRNHERQANTLRSYGISLSIYDGSGIGHAGEVHQHVSEAFIEKLHENGFLRKESTLQFYDTEAQTFLNGRQVVGHCPVQGCKSEHAYADECDLGHQYDPIDLI
;
A
#
# COMPACT_ATOMS: atom_id res chain seq x y z
N MET A 1 -52.02 -11.56 13.82
CA MET A 1 -51.39 -10.38 13.20
C MET A 1 -50.22 -10.89 12.38
N ALA A 2 -50.35 -10.90 11.05
CA ALA A 2 -49.28 -11.33 10.18
C ALA A 2 -48.29 -10.19 10.00
N HIS A 3 -47.05 -10.37 10.44
CA HIS A 3 -45.96 -9.44 10.13
C HIS A 3 -45.66 -9.61 8.64
N SER A 4 -46.10 -8.66 7.82
CA SER A 4 -45.64 -8.49 6.43
C SER A 4 -44.17 -8.03 6.50
N THR A 5 -43.24 -8.94 6.34
CA THR A 5 -41.85 -8.60 6.03
C THR A 5 -41.78 -8.18 4.58
N ASN A 6 -41.87 -6.87 4.36
CA ASN A 6 -41.60 -6.27 3.07
C ASN A 6 -40.07 -6.30 2.86
N GLU A 7 -39.50 -7.49 2.69
CA GLU A 7 -38.10 -7.65 2.30
C GLU A 7 -38.01 -7.42 0.78
N ASN A 8 -37.59 -6.23 0.40
CA ASN A 8 -37.12 -6.03 -0.96
C ASN A 8 -36.01 -7.07 -1.23
N PRO A 9 -36.11 -7.88 -2.27
CA PRO A 9 -35.09 -8.85 -2.58
C PRO A 9 -33.76 -8.12 -2.81
N VAL A 10 -32.69 -8.60 -2.15
CA VAL A 10 -31.35 -8.05 -2.34
C VAL A 10 -30.95 -8.29 -3.80
N GLU A 11 -30.79 -7.21 -4.56
CA GLU A 11 -30.25 -7.29 -5.91
C GLU A 11 -28.73 -7.44 -5.85
N TRP A 12 -28.24 -8.57 -6.34
CA TRP A 12 -26.81 -8.85 -6.44
C TRP A 12 -26.24 -8.27 -7.73
N PRO A 13 -25.01 -7.73 -7.72
CA PRO A 13 -24.36 -7.26 -8.94
C PRO A 13 -24.08 -8.43 -9.88
N ALA A 14 -24.13 -8.18 -11.19
CA ALA A 14 -23.79 -9.19 -12.19
C ALA A 14 -22.30 -9.59 -12.14
N ARG A 15 -21.42 -8.69 -11.73
CA ARG A 15 -19.97 -8.90 -11.56
C ARG A 15 -19.46 -8.12 -10.37
N ALA A 16 -18.41 -8.61 -9.75
CA ALA A 16 -17.75 -7.94 -8.62
C ALA A 16 -16.22 -8.05 -8.69
N VAL A 17 -15.57 -7.01 -8.24
CA VAL A 17 -14.14 -7.02 -7.94
C VAL A 17 -13.97 -6.77 -6.44
N VAL A 18 -13.29 -7.67 -5.77
CA VAL A 18 -12.88 -7.52 -4.37
C VAL A 18 -11.41 -7.18 -4.35
N THR A 19 -11.04 -6.14 -3.62
CA THR A 19 -9.64 -5.73 -3.47
C THR A 19 -9.20 -5.88 -2.03
N ALA A 20 -7.94 -6.25 -1.83
CA ALA A 20 -7.26 -6.15 -0.54
C ALA A 20 -6.12 -5.13 -0.65
N GLY A 21 -5.84 -4.40 0.44
CA GLY A 21 -4.74 -3.45 0.48
C GLY A 21 -3.41 -4.12 0.14
N MET A 22 -2.61 -3.46 -0.68
CA MET A 22 -1.31 -3.96 -1.12
C MET A 22 -0.26 -3.72 -0.04
N PRO A 23 0.39 -4.75 0.51
CA PRO A 23 1.51 -4.57 1.43
C PRO A 23 2.76 -4.10 0.68
N TYR A 24 3.60 -3.31 1.35
CA TYR A 24 4.90 -2.92 0.81
C TYR A 24 5.82 -4.13 0.59
N GLY A 25 6.59 -4.10 -0.50
CA GLY A 25 7.63 -5.08 -0.84
C GLY A 25 8.89 -5.00 0.03
N ASN A 26 8.78 -4.56 1.27
CA ASN A 26 9.90 -4.35 2.17
C ASN A 26 10.07 -5.43 3.25
N LYS A 27 9.08 -6.29 3.44
CA LYS A 27 9.10 -7.34 4.48
C LYS A 27 8.06 -8.44 4.22
N PRO A 28 8.20 -9.60 4.88
CA PRO A 28 7.15 -10.63 4.90
C PRO A 28 5.84 -10.12 5.52
N LEU A 29 4.74 -10.79 5.21
CA LEU A 29 3.46 -10.51 5.85
C LEU A 29 3.49 -10.91 7.33
N HIS A 30 2.91 -10.08 8.17
CA HIS A 30 2.63 -10.38 9.56
C HIS A 30 1.15 -10.66 9.78
N PHE A 31 0.78 -11.09 10.99
CA PHE A 31 -0.59 -11.44 11.35
C PHE A 31 -1.62 -10.36 11.01
N GLY A 32 -1.28 -9.07 11.21
CA GLY A 32 -2.17 -7.96 10.87
C GLY A 32 -2.53 -7.90 9.38
N HIS A 33 -1.59 -8.23 8.49
CA HIS A 33 -1.90 -8.32 7.05
C HIS A 33 -2.82 -9.53 6.77
N VAL A 34 -2.44 -10.70 7.26
CA VAL A 34 -3.17 -11.93 6.94
C VAL A 34 -4.56 -11.92 7.58
N GLY A 35 -4.64 -11.73 8.91
CA GLY A 35 -5.89 -11.81 9.66
C GLY A 35 -6.77 -10.55 9.54
N GLY A 36 -6.14 -9.36 9.42
CA GLY A 36 -6.86 -8.10 9.37
C GLY A 36 -7.29 -7.64 7.98
N VAL A 37 -6.62 -8.12 6.92
CA VAL A 37 -6.88 -7.69 5.54
C VAL A 37 -7.27 -8.85 4.64
N PHE A 38 -6.38 -9.86 4.47
CA PHE A 38 -6.58 -10.88 3.45
C PHE A 38 -7.67 -11.90 3.81
N VAL A 39 -7.74 -12.36 5.04
CA VAL A 39 -8.77 -13.32 5.47
C VAL A 39 -10.18 -12.74 5.37
N PRO A 40 -10.49 -11.53 5.87
CA PRO A 40 -11.81 -10.93 5.70
C PRO A 40 -12.17 -10.70 4.23
N ALA A 41 -11.22 -10.23 3.40
CA ALA A 41 -11.45 -10.00 1.98
C ALA A 41 -11.70 -11.32 1.23
N ASP A 42 -10.97 -12.39 1.56
CA ASP A 42 -11.17 -13.72 0.98
C ASP A 42 -12.53 -14.32 1.37
N ALA A 43 -12.92 -14.19 2.64
CA ALA A 43 -14.25 -14.62 3.09
C ALA A 43 -15.36 -13.90 2.31
N PHE A 44 -15.23 -12.58 2.10
CA PHE A 44 -16.18 -11.80 1.32
C PHE A 44 -16.17 -12.19 -0.17
N ALA A 45 -14.99 -12.40 -0.75
CA ALA A 45 -14.88 -12.86 -2.13
C ALA A 45 -15.53 -14.23 -2.35
N ARG A 46 -15.35 -15.18 -1.41
CA ARG A 46 -16.01 -16.50 -1.43
C ARG A 46 -17.52 -16.37 -1.28
N PHE A 47 -17.98 -15.55 -0.35
CA PHE A 47 -19.39 -15.25 -0.18
C PHE A 47 -20.03 -14.73 -1.47
N LEU A 48 -19.40 -13.77 -2.14
CA LEU A 48 -19.90 -13.26 -3.43
C LEU A 48 -19.89 -14.35 -4.52
N ARG A 49 -18.84 -15.18 -4.59
CA ARG A 49 -18.78 -16.29 -5.56
C ARG A 49 -19.93 -17.28 -5.39
N ASP A 50 -20.37 -17.51 -4.16
CA ASP A 50 -21.53 -18.37 -3.88
C ASP A 50 -22.86 -17.71 -4.32
N ARG A 51 -22.94 -16.39 -4.36
CA ARG A 51 -24.15 -15.63 -4.72
C ARG A 51 -24.27 -15.38 -6.21
N ILE A 52 -23.19 -15.01 -6.87
CA ILE A 52 -23.23 -14.54 -8.27
C ILE A 52 -22.40 -15.42 -9.22
N GLY A 53 -21.79 -16.48 -8.73
CA GLY A 53 -20.96 -17.40 -9.49
C GLY A 53 -19.47 -17.05 -9.47
N LYS A 54 -18.62 -18.09 -9.46
CA LYS A 54 -17.18 -17.99 -9.33
C LYS A 54 -16.52 -17.09 -10.39
N ASP A 55 -17.00 -17.21 -11.64
CA ASP A 55 -16.41 -16.52 -12.78
C ASP A 55 -16.76 -15.03 -12.84
N ASN A 56 -17.76 -14.63 -12.08
CA ASN A 56 -18.22 -13.25 -11.98
C ASN A 56 -17.53 -12.46 -10.87
N VAL A 57 -16.66 -13.08 -10.07
CA VAL A 57 -15.94 -12.40 -8.98
C VAL A 57 -14.45 -12.52 -9.19
N ARG A 58 -13.76 -11.36 -9.24
CA ARG A 58 -12.31 -11.27 -9.20
C ARG A 58 -11.87 -10.75 -7.83
N PHE A 59 -10.99 -11.50 -7.15
CA PHE A 59 -10.33 -11.05 -5.94
C PHE A 59 -8.88 -10.73 -6.25
N VAL A 60 -8.50 -9.47 -6.12
CA VAL A 60 -7.20 -8.95 -6.57
C VAL A 60 -6.47 -8.23 -5.45
N SER A 61 -5.17 -8.42 -5.40
CA SER A 61 -4.23 -7.65 -4.58
C SER A 61 -2.83 -7.79 -5.19
N GLY A 62 -1.83 -7.26 -4.51
CA GLY A 62 -0.46 -7.34 -4.96
C GLY A 62 0.52 -6.79 -3.94
N THR A 63 1.77 -6.67 -4.35
CA THR A 63 2.84 -6.03 -3.59
C THR A 63 3.01 -4.59 -4.07
N ASP A 64 2.97 -3.63 -3.14
CA ASP A 64 3.40 -2.26 -3.44
C ASP A 64 4.93 -2.24 -3.54
N CYS A 65 5.42 -1.91 -4.75
CA CYS A 65 6.84 -1.97 -5.08
C CYS A 65 7.56 -0.63 -4.90
N PHE A 66 6.88 0.42 -4.46
CA PHE A 66 7.41 1.77 -4.37
C PHE A 66 7.27 2.34 -2.97
N GLY A 67 8.07 3.37 -2.68
CA GLY A 67 7.97 4.15 -1.45
C GLY A 67 9.19 4.03 -0.52
N SER A 68 9.28 5.00 0.38
CA SER A 68 10.39 5.14 1.33
C SER A 68 10.60 3.93 2.26
N PRO A 69 9.56 3.18 2.70
CA PRO A 69 9.77 2.00 3.53
C PRO A 69 10.58 0.90 2.83
N ILE A 70 10.52 0.83 1.50
CA ILE A 70 11.30 -0.13 0.70
C ILE A 70 12.77 0.28 0.67
N ASN A 71 13.04 1.56 0.36
CA ASN A 71 14.40 2.10 0.34
C ASN A 71 15.09 1.93 1.68
N GLU A 72 14.40 2.25 2.77
CA GLU A 72 14.93 2.14 4.12
C GLU A 72 15.16 0.68 4.54
N GLY A 73 14.21 -0.22 4.23
CA GLY A 73 14.37 -1.65 4.50
C GLY A 73 15.53 -2.27 3.72
N TYR A 74 15.69 -1.91 2.44
CA TYR A 74 16.80 -2.32 1.60
C TYR A 74 18.14 -1.82 2.14
N ARG A 75 18.25 -0.50 2.41
CA ARG A 75 19.47 0.13 2.94
C ARG A 75 19.97 -0.57 4.21
N LYS A 76 19.07 -0.81 5.18
CA LYS A 76 19.42 -1.48 6.45
C LYS A 76 20.01 -2.88 6.25
N LEU A 77 19.44 -3.67 5.33
CA LEU A 77 19.93 -5.03 5.07
C LEU A 77 21.28 -5.03 4.33
N VAL A 78 21.48 -4.09 3.40
CA VAL A 78 22.77 -3.94 2.71
C VAL A 78 23.86 -3.49 3.70
N GLU A 79 23.59 -2.50 4.54
CA GLU A 79 24.53 -2.02 5.57
C GLU A 79 24.88 -3.09 6.62
N ALA A 80 23.92 -3.95 6.96
CA ALA A 80 24.15 -5.10 7.84
C ALA A 80 24.89 -6.27 7.16
N GLY A 81 25.11 -6.23 5.83
CA GLY A 81 25.71 -7.32 5.07
C GLY A 81 24.77 -8.54 4.93
N GLU A 82 23.47 -8.34 5.15
CA GLU A 82 22.46 -9.41 5.07
C GLU A 82 21.81 -9.54 3.69
N PHE A 83 22.14 -8.63 2.77
CA PHE A 83 21.65 -8.63 1.40
C PHE A 83 22.64 -7.94 0.45
N ASP A 84 22.94 -8.60 -0.67
CA ASP A 84 23.91 -8.16 -1.69
C ASP A 84 23.29 -7.94 -3.10
N GLY A 85 21.98 -8.19 -3.26
CA GLY A 85 21.26 -7.97 -4.52
C GLY A 85 20.84 -6.51 -4.74
N SER A 86 20.24 -6.24 -5.88
CA SER A 86 19.64 -4.94 -6.18
C SER A 86 18.37 -4.69 -5.35
N ILE A 87 17.90 -3.44 -5.31
CA ILE A 87 16.60 -3.10 -4.69
C ILE A 87 15.44 -3.84 -5.37
N SER A 88 15.53 -4.08 -6.68
CA SER A 88 14.54 -4.88 -7.41
C SER A 88 14.52 -6.34 -6.96
N ASP A 89 15.70 -6.93 -6.72
CA ASP A 89 15.81 -8.29 -6.17
C ASP A 89 15.25 -8.37 -4.76
N TYR A 90 15.48 -7.33 -3.95
CA TYR A 90 14.91 -7.22 -2.62
C TYR A 90 13.38 -7.21 -2.63
N VAL A 91 12.78 -6.39 -3.49
CA VAL A 91 11.32 -6.30 -3.66
C VAL A 91 10.76 -7.62 -4.20
N MET A 92 11.39 -8.21 -5.22
CA MET A 92 10.99 -9.51 -5.79
C MET A 92 11.01 -10.61 -4.73
N ARG A 93 12.07 -10.71 -3.93
CA ARG A 93 12.18 -11.67 -2.83
C ARG A 93 11.02 -11.54 -1.83
N ASN A 94 10.66 -10.31 -1.48
CA ASN A 94 9.55 -10.08 -0.55
C ASN A 94 8.20 -10.35 -1.19
N HIS A 95 8.00 -10.00 -2.46
CA HIS A 95 6.81 -10.35 -3.23
C HIS A 95 6.56 -11.87 -3.24
N GLU A 96 7.56 -12.66 -3.56
CA GLU A 96 7.47 -14.12 -3.56
C GLU A 96 7.13 -14.69 -2.17
N ARG A 97 7.74 -14.15 -1.11
CA ARG A 97 7.44 -14.54 0.27
C ARG A 97 6.00 -14.21 0.66
N GLN A 98 5.52 -13.04 0.29
CA GLN A 98 4.14 -12.61 0.53
C GLN A 98 3.15 -13.50 -0.23
N ALA A 99 3.38 -13.75 -1.52
CA ALA A 99 2.56 -14.64 -2.34
C ALA A 99 2.52 -16.07 -1.79
N ASN A 100 3.66 -16.60 -1.34
CA ASN A 100 3.76 -17.91 -0.73
C ASN A 100 2.98 -18.00 0.59
N THR A 101 3.09 -16.95 1.42
CA THR A 101 2.32 -16.85 2.67
C THR A 101 0.82 -16.91 2.38
N LEU A 102 0.31 -16.07 1.48
CA LEU A 102 -1.11 -16.04 1.14
C LEU A 102 -1.60 -17.37 0.58
N ARG A 103 -0.80 -18.02 -0.25
CA ARG A 103 -1.08 -19.37 -0.76
C ARG A 103 -1.18 -20.39 0.35
N SER A 104 -0.27 -20.36 1.34
CA SER A 104 -0.26 -21.30 2.46
C SER A 104 -1.49 -21.17 3.37
N TYR A 105 -2.06 -19.97 3.46
CA TYR A 105 -3.33 -19.71 4.14
C TYR A 105 -4.57 -20.00 3.28
N GLY A 106 -4.39 -20.45 2.04
CA GLY A 106 -5.49 -20.77 1.13
C GLY A 106 -6.29 -19.55 0.68
N ILE A 107 -5.69 -18.35 0.70
CA ILE A 107 -6.32 -17.12 0.21
C ILE A 107 -6.56 -17.23 -1.29
N SER A 108 -7.82 -17.08 -1.72
CA SER A 108 -8.30 -17.41 -3.07
C SER A 108 -8.18 -16.25 -4.06
N LEU A 109 -7.05 -15.54 -4.05
CA LEU A 109 -6.78 -14.46 -5.00
C LEU A 109 -6.87 -14.94 -6.45
N SER A 110 -7.48 -14.12 -7.30
CA SER A 110 -7.48 -14.29 -8.76
C SER A 110 -6.16 -13.78 -9.36
N ILE A 111 -5.62 -12.71 -8.77
CA ILE A 111 -4.36 -12.06 -9.16
C ILE A 111 -3.66 -11.61 -7.89
N TYR A 112 -2.36 -11.91 -7.80
CA TYR A 112 -1.41 -11.33 -6.85
C TYR A 112 -0.15 -10.98 -7.60
N ASP A 113 0.01 -9.71 -7.93
CA ASP A 113 1.11 -9.19 -8.73
C ASP A 113 1.79 -8.00 -8.03
N GLY A 114 2.82 -7.40 -8.63
CA GLY A 114 3.52 -6.25 -8.06
C GLY A 114 3.31 -4.99 -8.89
N SER A 115 3.15 -3.84 -8.22
CA SER A 115 2.97 -2.55 -8.90
C SER A 115 4.18 -2.10 -9.73
N GLY A 116 5.35 -2.72 -9.54
CA GLY A 116 6.59 -2.49 -10.29
C GLY A 116 7.24 -3.77 -10.81
N ILE A 117 6.51 -4.88 -10.92
CA ILE A 117 7.05 -6.19 -11.31
C ILE A 117 6.44 -6.63 -12.65
N GLY A 118 7.33 -6.95 -13.62
CA GLY A 118 6.96 -7.55 -14.88
C GLY A 118 5.86 -6.80 -15.63
N HIS A 119 5.04 -7.52 -16.36
CA HIS A 119 3.96 -6.95 -17.16
C HIS A 119 2.91 -6.18 -16.32
N ALA A 120 2.62 -6.63 -15.10
CA ALA A 120 1.71 -5.91 -14.23
C ALA A 120 2.26 -4.52 -13.84
N GLY A 121 3.57 -4.42 -13.61
CA GLY A 121 4.26 -3.15 -13.38
C GLY A 121 4.18 -2.21 -14.58
N GLU A 122 4.40 -2.71 -15.79
CA GLU A 122 4.27 -1.92 -17.03
C GLU A 122 2.83 -1.38 -17.21
N VAL A 123 1.84 -2.23 -17.01
CA VAL A 123 0.41 -1.82 -17.08
C VAL A 123 0.09 -0.80 -16.00
N HIS A 124 0.56 -1.02 -14.76
CA HIS A 124 0.34 -0.09 -13.65
C HIS A 124 0.95 1.29 -13.95
N GLN A 125 2.18 1.34 -14.45
CA GLN A 125 2.83 2.60 -14.83
C GLN A 125 2.01 3.33 -15.91
N HIS A 126 1.68 2.67 -17.00
CA HIS A 126 0.93 3.26 -18.11
C HIS A 126 -0.44 3.80 -17.66
N VAL A 127 -1.20 3.02 -16.88
CA VAL A 127 -2.51 3.43 -16.38
C VAL A 127 -2.38 4.61 -15.41
N SER A 128 -1.36 4.61 -14.54
CA SER A 128 -1.12 5.70 -13.59
C SER A 128 -0.77 7.00 -14.31
N GLU A 129 0.10 6.95 -15.31
CA GLU A 129 0.46 8.11 -16.14
C GLU A 129 -0.78 8.69 -16.84
N ALA A 130 -1.54 7.85 -17.56
CA ALA A 130 -2.74 8.26 -18.25
C ALA A 130 -3.82 8.84 -17.31
N PHE A 131 -3.92 8.29 -16.08
CA PHE A 131 -4.85 8.79 -15.08
C PHE A 131 -4.45 10.18 -14.56
N ILE A 132 -3.17 10.40 -14.27
CA ILE A 132 -2.64 11.70 -13.84
C ILE A 132 -2.79 12.76 -14.94
N GLU A 133 -2.49 12.41 -16.19
CA GLU A 133 -2.73 13.30 -17.34
C GLU A 133 -4.20 13.70 -17.42
N LYS A 134 -5.10 12.73 -17.27
CA LYS A 134 -6.54 13.01 -17.29
C LYS A 134 -7.01 13.91 -16.15
N LEU A 135 -6.47 13.74 -14.95
CA LEU A 135 -6.75 14.65 -13.82
C LEU A 135 -6.24 16.06 -14.11
N HIS A 136 -5.06 16.19 -14.69
CA HIS A 136 -4.49 17.48 -15.06
C HIS A 136 -5.32 18.17 -16.14
N GLU A 137 -5.67 17.49 -17.23
CA GLU A 137 -6.51 18.01 -18.30
C GLU A 137 -7.87 18.53 -17.82
N ASN A 138 -8.46 17.86 -16.81
CA ASN A 138 -9.75 18.24 -16.25
C ASN A 138 -9.64 19.27 -15.09
N GLY A 139 -8.44 19.82 -14.83
CA GLY A 139 -8.23 20.88 -13.84
C GLY A 139 -8.30 20.43 -12.37
N PHE A 140 -8.19 19.13 -12.10
CA PHE A 140 -8.17 18.59 -10.74
C PHE A 140 -6.80 18.68 -10.05
N LEU A 141 -5.75 18.97 -10.81
CA LEU A 141 -4.40 19.13 -10.28
C LEU A 141 -3.94 20.57 -10.37
N ARG A 142 -3.31 21.07 -9.32
CA ARG A 142 -2.64 22.35 -9.27
C ARG A 142 -1.20 22.19 -8.83
N LYS A 143 -0.32 23.09 -9.31
CA LYS A 143 1.06 23.15 -8.82
C LYS A 143 1.10 23.96 -7.53
N GLU A 144 1.73 23.43 -6.50
CA GLU A 144 2.06 24.14 -5.27
C GLU A 144 3.56 24.04 -5.00
N SER A 145 4.13 25.08 -4.40
CA SER A 145 5.50 25.05 -3.91
C SER A 145 5.49 24.84 -2.41
N THR A 146 6.21 23.81 -1.96
CA THR A 146 6.38 23.49 -0.55
C THR A 146 7.85 23.49 -0.19
N LEU A 147 8.18 23.85 1.05
CA LEU A 147 9.52 23.72 1.58
C LEU A 147 9.77 22.24 1.91
N GLN A 148 10.92 21.74 1.47
CA GLN A 148 11.32 20.36 1.71
C GLN A 148 12.75 20.31 2.19
N PHE A 149 13.09 19.31 3.01
CA PHE A 149 14.46 19.04 3.37
C PHE A 149 15.26 18.58 2.16
N TYR A 150 16.46 19.11 2.00
CA TYR A 150 17.35 18.78 0.90
C TYR A 150 18.74 18.44 1.43
N ASP A 151 19.24 17.27 1.08
CA ASP A 151 20.60 16.85 1.38
C ASP A 151 21.55 17.43 0.33
N THR A 152 22.41 18.35 0.75
CA THR A 152 23.36 19.02 -0.13
C THR A 152 24.54 18.15 -0.53
N GLU A 153 24.87 17.12 0.24
CA GLU A 153 25.95 16.18 -0.06
C GLU A 153 25.47 15.12 -1.06
N ALA A 154 24.31 14.51 -0.80
CA ALA A 154 23.69 13.55 -1.70
C ALA A 154 22.95 14.20 -2.89
N GLN A 155 22.82 15.53 -2.92
CA GLN A 155 22.12 16.30 -3.95
C GLN A 155 20.69 15.78 -4.22
N THR A 156 19.94 15.46 -3.16
CA THR A 156 18.58 14.91 -3.27
C THR A 156 17.64 15.47 -2.23
N PHE A 157 16.36 15.50 -2.55
CA PHE A 157 15.33 15.78 -1.55
C PHE A 157 15.16 14.59 -0.62
N LEU A 158 15.04 14.89 0.67
CA LEU A 158 14.77 13.90 1.70
C LEU A 158 13.26 13.70 1.82
N ASN A 159 12.84 12.46 1.91
CA ASN A 159 11.45 12.18 2.27
C ASN A 159 11.24 12.23 3.79
N GLY A 160 9.98 12.32 4.22
CA GLY A 160 9.62 12.55 5.60
C GLY A 160 10.29 11.61 6.61
N ARG A 161 10.49 10.34 6.26
CA ARG A 161 11.08 9.35 7.18
C ARG A 161 12.62 9.33 7.23
N GLN A 162 13.27 10.08 6.38
CA GLN A 162 14.73 10.27 6.42
C GLN A 162 15.16 11.42 7.33
N VAL A 163 14.20 12.23 7.77
CA VAL A 163 14.45 13.36 8.68
C VAL A 163 13.83 13.04 10.02
N VAL A 164 14.62 13.17 11.09
CA VAL A 164 14.20 12.87 12.46
C VAL A 164 14.47 14.09 13.33
N GLY A 165 13.51 14.43 14.18
CA GLY A 165 13.59 15.55 15.11
C GLY A 165 12.59 15.41 16.24
N HIS A 166 12.15 16.54 16.80
CA HIS A 166 11.16 16.59 17.86
C HIS A 166 9.83 17.16 17.33
N CYS A 167 8.72 16.61 17.84
CA CYS A 167 7.40 17.08 17.51
C CYS A 167 7.16 18.53 17.95
N PRO A 168 6.71 19.44 17.07
CA PRO A 168 6.49 20.85 17.42
C PRO A 168 5.24 21.06 18.29
N VAL A 169 4.38 20.06 18.43
CA VAL A 169 3.17 20.17 19.24
C VAL A 169 3.52 20.23 20.72
N GLN A 170 3.13 21.32 21.36
CA GLN A 170 3.43 21.57 22.78
C GLN A 170 2.87 20.44 23.67
N GLY A 171 3.74 19.87 24.52
CA GLY A 171 3.39 18.79 25.42
C GLY A 171 3.34 17.40 24.76
N CYS A 172 3.70 17.27 23.51
CA CYS A 172 3.85 15.97 22.86
C CYS A 172 4.96 15.14 23.54
N LYS A 173 4.66 13.88 23.82
CA LYS A 173 5.60 12.91 24.43
C LYS A 173 6.18 11.93 23.39
N SER A 174 6.08 12.26 22.12
CA SER A 174 6.67 11.47 21.04
C SER A 174 8.19 11.42 21.20
N GLU A 175 8.78 10.24 21.14
CA GLU A 175 10.23 10.05 21.14
C GLU A 175 10.81 10.18 19.73
N HIS A 176 9.95 10.02 18.70
CA HIS A 176 10.33 10.10 17.29
C HIS A 176 9.35 10.97 16.51
N ALA A 177 9.87 12.05 15.96
CA ALA A 177 9.14 12.89 15.01
C ALA A 177 9.88 12.87 13.65
N TYR A 178 9.10 12.75 12.60
CA TYR A 178 9.58 12.80 11.22
C TYR A 178 9.27 14.16 10.60
N ALA A 179 9.60 14.37 9.34
CA ALA A 179 9.43 15.67 8.71
C ALA A 179 7.97 16.20 8.74
N ASP A 180 6.98 15.32 8.68
CA ASP A 180 5.55 15.65 8.49
C ASP A 180 4.62 15.06 9.56
N GLU A 181 5.10 14.11 10.37
CA GLU A 181 4.30 13.48 11.43
C GLU A 181 5.19 12.92 12.56
N CYS A 182 4.64 12.79 13.75
CA CYS A 182 5.26 12.07 14.84
C CYS A 182 4.61 10.69 15.06
N ASP A 183 5.26 9.82 15.82
CA ASP A 183 4.77 8.47 16.15
C ASP A 183 3.45 8.45 16.95
N LEU A 184 3.04 9.59 17.52
CA LEU A 184 1.72 9.78 18.13
C LEU A 184 0.66 10.36 17.18
N GLY A 185 0.99 10.53 15.88
CA GLY A 185 0.05 10.92 14.83
C GLY A 185 -0.22 12.41 14.71
N HIS A 186 0.58 13.29 15.34
CA HIS A 186 0.48 14.72 15.07
C HIS A 186 1.08 15.03 13.69
N GLN A 187 0.34 15.75 12.87
CA GLN A 187 0.78 16.25 11.56
C GLN A 187 1.18 17.70 11.66
N TYR A 188 2.20 18.09 10.92
CA TYR A 188 2.77 19.45 10.87
C TYR A 188 3.54 19.63 9.57
N ASP A 189 3.83 20.88 9.21
CA ASP A 189 4.67 21.16 8.05
C ASP A 189 6.15 20.80 8.33
N PRO A 190 6.91 20.34 7.33
CA PRO A 190 8.31 19.95 7.51
C PRO A 190 9.19 21.04 8.16
N ILE A 191 8.88 22.30 7.89
CA ILE A 191 9.60 23.44 8.46
C ILE A 191 9.41 23.60 9.98
N ASP A 192 8.33 23.04 10.53
CA ASP A 192 8.00 23.14 11.96
C ASP A 192 8.71 22.08 12.81
N LEU A 193 9.33 21.08 12.21
CA LEU A 193 10.08 20.05 12.92
C LEU A 193 11.24 20.69 13.73
N ILE A 194 11.37 20.29 15.00
CA ILE A 194 12.37 20.81 15.95
C ILE A 194 13.56 19.86 16.07
#